data_4d3a198bb4ee8e77173d74176231f7db
#
_entry.id   4d3a198bb4ee8e77173d74176231f7db
#
_cell.length_a   1.000
_cell.length_b   1.000
_cell.length_c   1.000
_cell.angle_alpha   90.00
_cell.angle_beta   90.00
_cell.angle_gamma   90.00
#
_symmetry.space_group_name_H-M   'P 1'
#
loop_
_entity.id
_entity.type
_entity.pdbx_description
1 polymer ?
#
loop_
_entity_poly.entity_id
_entity_poly.type
_entity_poly.pdbx_seq_one_letter_code
_entity_poly.pdbx_strand_id
1 'polypeptide(L)'
;MWKEQTVKAFFAIAESPNGIDNFRFWEEPITMPDTDDPATNIYDMRLTAHEDGYIYGVFCAERHDDNLPNDLSAAIATAGIARTKDFKKWDRLPDLKTRSQQRNVVLHPEFVNGKYAFYTRPQDGFIDTGSGGGIGWALVDDITHAEVKDERIINARHYHTVMEMKNGEGPHPIKTSKGWLHLAHGVRGCASGLRYVLYMYMTALEDPTKVIAQPGGYLLVPQGEEYIGDVMNVVFSNGWIADDDGKVFIYYASSDTRMHVATSTIDQLVDYCLHTPEDGFTTAASVETIKRLVAKNKGL
;
A
#
# COMPACT_ATOMS: atom_id res chain seq x y z
N MET A 1 32.81 -17.06 -7.52
CA MET A 1 32.65 -16.37 -6.23
C MET A 1 32.22 -14.96 -6.55
N TRP A 2 30.92 -14.71 -6.61
CA TRP A 2 30.34 -13.37 -6.80
C TRP A 2 30.57 -12.63 -5.49
N LYS A 3 31.41 -11.60 -5.50
CA LYS A 3 31.43 -10.63 -4.41
C LYS A 3 30.13 -9.87 -4.53
N GLU A 4 29.22 -10.06 -3.59
CA GLU A 4 28.09 -9.16 -3.43
C GLU A 4 28.63 -7.74 -3.26
N GLN A 5 28.46 -6.95 -4.28
CA GLN A 5 28.50 -5.50 -4.11
C GLN A 5 27.08 -5.16 -3.64
N THR A 6 26.92 -5.01 -2.35
CA THR A 6 25.72 -4.43 -1.77
C THR A 6 25.63 -3.00 -2.31
N VAL A 7 24.77 -2.78 -3.28
CA VAL A 7 24.49 -1.43 -3.78
C VAL A 7 23.65 -0.74 -2.72
N LYS A 8 24.15 0.34 -2.13
CA LYS A 8 23.37 1.12 -1.17
C LYS A 8 22.13 1.66 -1.89
N ALA A 9 20.94 1.29 -1.42
CA ALA A 9 19.69 1.81 -1.95
C ALA A 9 19.51 3.28 -1.57
N PHE A 10 18.92 4.07 -2.48
CA PHE A 10 18.60 5.48 -2.26
C PHE A 10 17.28 5.83 -2.95
N PHE A 11 16.67 6.93 -2.56
CA PHE A 11 15.53 7.49 -3.25
C PHE A 11 15.95 8.60 -4.19
N ALA A 12 15.31 8.70 -5.34
CA ALA A 12 15.47 9.81 -6.28
C ALA A 12 14.16 10.58 -6.40
N ILE A 13 14.25 11.89 -6.55
CA ILE A 13 13.08 12.73 -6.82
C ILE A 13 13.05 13.05 -8.31
N ALA A 14 11.87 12.90 -8.90
CA ALA A 14 11.55 13.43 -10.20
C ALA A 14 10.38 14.39 -10.09
N GLU A 15 10.41 15.47 -10.83
CA GLU A 15 9.35 16.46 -10.92
C GLU A 15 8.80 16.54 -12.33
N SER A 16 7.53 16.89 -12.46
CA SER A 16 6.84 17.09 -13.73
C SER A 16 5.99 18.36 -13.67
N PRO A 17 5.91 19.15 -14.74
CA PRO A 17 5.09 20.36 -14.78
C PRO A 17 3.59 20.10 -14.82
N ASN A 18 3.15 18.89 -15.16
CA ASN A 18 1.74 18.53 -15.33
C ASN A 18 1.34 17.22 -14.64
N GLY A 19 2.28 16.54 -13.98
CA GLY A 19 2.05 15.27 -13.30
C GLY A 19 1.84 14.06 -14.23
N ILE A 20 1.93 14.22 -15.55
CA ILE A 20 1.64 13.16 -16.54
C ILE A 20 2.89 12.77 -17.32
N ASP A 21 3.64 13.73 -17.78
CA ASP A 21 4.84 13.53 -18.61
C ASP A 21 5.95 14.52 -18.26
N ASN A 22 7.03 14.49 -19.04
CA ASN A 22 8.18 15.37 -18.86
C ASN A 22 8.80 15.30 -17.45
N PHE A 23 8.81 14.14 -16.84
CA PHE A 23 9.48 13.91 -15.56
C PHE A 23 10.99 14.12 -15.70
N ARG A 24 11.55 14.89 -14.78
CA ARG A 24 12.99 15.17 -14.70
C ARG A 24 13.50 14.85 -13.32
N PHE A 25 14.50 13.98 -13.23
CA PHE A 25 15.16 13.69 -11.95
C PHE A 25 15.95 14.90 -11.47
N TRP A 26 15.95 15.09 -10.17
CA TRP A 26 16.89 15.99 -9.52
C TRP A 26 18.31 15.44 -9.65
N GLU A 27 19.31 16.34 -9.63
CA GLU A 27 20.73 15.97 -9.80
C GLU A 27 21.25 15.12 -8.62
N GLU A 28 20.75 15.37 -7.41
CA GLU A 28 21.17 14.71 -6.19
C GLU A 28 20.11 13.69 -5.73
N PRO A 29 20.49 12.43 -5.50
CA PRO A 29 19.60 11.45 -4.88
C PRO A 29 19.42 11.77 -3.40
N ILE A 30 18.29 11.34 -2.83
CA ILE A 30 18.08 11.38 -1.39
C ILE A 30 18.76 10.16 -0.78
N THR A 31 19.87 10.38 -0.11
CA THR A 31 20.53 9.38 0.70
C THR A 31 20.02 9.49 2.12
N MET A 32 19.37 8.46 2.62
CA MET A 32 18.97 8.43 4.03
C MET A 32 20.22 8.39 4.91
N PRO A 33 20.25 9.18 6.00
CA PRO A 33 21.31 9.08 6.99
C PRO A 33 21.41 7.66 7.55
N ASP A 34 22.62 7.23 7.84
CA ASP A 34 22.84 5.96 8.51
C ASP A 34 22.18 6.01 9.91
N THR A 35 21.64 4.89 10.33
CA THR A 35 21.08 4.68 11.67
C THR A 35 21.94 3.63 12.40
N ASP A 36 21.71 3.45 13.70
CA ASP A 36 22.37 2.41 14.49
C ASP A 36 22.01 0.99 14.00
N ASP A 37 20.94 0.87 13.23
CA ASP A 37 20.49 -0.37 12.60
C ASP A 37 20.30 -0.13 11.08
N PRO A 38 21.38 -0.14 10.30
CA PRO A 38 21.35 0.17 8.89
C PRO A 38 20.61 -0.92 8.10
N ALA A 39 19.56 -0.53 7.37
CA ALA A 39 18.91 -1.43 6.44
C ALA A 39 19.84 -1.75 5.28
N THR A 40 19.82 -3.00 4.82
CA THR A 40 20.54 -3.42 3.60
C THR A 40 19.86 -2.92 2.35
N ASN A 41 18.54 -2.74 2.40
CA ASN A 41 17.74 -2.22 1.29
C ASN A 41 16.58 -1.35 1.80
N ILE A 42 16.21 -0.31 1.03
CA ILE A 42 15.05 0.56 1.30
C ILE A 42 14.26 0.74 0.01
N TYR A 43 12.94 0.60 0.09
CA TYR A 43 12.05 0.70 -1.08
C TYR A 43 10.60 0.97 -0.68
N ASP A 44 9.74 1.19 -1.66
CA ASP A 44 8.30 1.37 -1.48
C ASP A 44 7.94 2.54 -0.56
N MET A 45 8.59 3.69 -0.74
CA MET A 45 8.27 4.88 0.05
C MET A 45 6.89 5.42 -0.31
N ARG A 46 6.11 5.69 0.72
CA ARG A 46 4.82 6.35 0.67
C ARG A 46 4.90 7.69 1.36
N LEU A 47 4.60 8.74 0.61
CA LEU A 47 4.65 10.11 1.13
C LEU A 47 3.28 10.51 1.68
N THR A 48 3.29 11.15 2.84
CA THR A 48 2.09 11.72 3.47
C THR A 48 2.38 13.12 3.95
N ALA A 49 1.70 14.11 3.39
CA ALA A 49 1.65 15.45 3.98
C ALA A 49 0.75 15.39 5.22
N HIS A 50 1.34 15.59 6.40
CA HIS A 50 0.64 15.47 7.67
C HIS A 50 0.28 16.84 8.23
N GLU A 51 -0.80 16.92 8.99
CA GLU A 51 -1.31 18.17 9.54
C GLU A 51 -0.36 18.88 10.53
N ASP A 52 0.68 18.20 11.04
CA ASP A 52 1.75 18.80 11.84
C ASP A 52 2.75 19.63 11.02
N GLY A 53 2.56 19.70 9.71
CA GLY A 53 3.35 20.50 8.77
C GLY A 53 4.62 19.81 8.27
N TYR A 54 4.79 18.51 8.52
CA TYR A 54 5.83 17.68 7.89
C TYR A 54 5.24 16.84 6.76
N ILE A 55 6.11 16.50 5.82
CA ILE A 55 5.89 15.44 4.85
C ILE A 55 6.67 14.23 5.36
N TYR A 56 5.96 13.14 5.62
CA TYR A 56 6.56 11.89 6.06
C TYR A 56 6.69 10.91 4.90
N GLY A 57 7.85 10.27 4.81
CA GLY A 57 8.07 9.11 3.97
C GLY A 57 8.12 7.86 4.86
N VAL A 58 7.19 6.94 4.65
CA VAL A 58 7.21 5.62 5.28
C VAL A 58 7.55 4.59 4.24
N PHE A 59 8.55 3.75 4.49
CA PHE A 59 9.12 2.84 3.51
C PHE A 59 9.50 1.49 4.13
N CYS A 60 9.66 0.48 3.29
CA CYS A 60 10.21 -0.79 3.73
C CYS A 60 11.72 -0.62 3.97
N ALA A 61 12.14 -0.95 5.17
CA ALA A 61 13.55 -1.10 5.54
C ALA A 61 13.82 -2.59 5.74
N GLU A 62 14.62 -3.15 4.84
CA GLU A 62 14.93 -4.58 4.78
C GLU A 62 16.35 -4.82 5.26
N ARG A 63 16.56 -5.88 6.02
CA ARG A 63 17.86 -6.38 6.43
C ARG A 63 17.89 -7.89 6.33
N HIS A 64 19.09 -8.45 6.23
CA HIS A 64 19.27 -9.89 6.30
C HIS A 64 18.88 -10.42 7.69
N ASP A 65 18.29 -11.62 7.74
CA ASP A 65 18.02 -12.29 9.01
C ASP A 65 19.27 -13.03 9.49
N ASP A 66 19.94 -12.46 10.49
CA ASP A 66 21.16 -13.04 11.07
C ASP A 66 20.92 -14.38 11.76
N ASN A 67 19.68 -14.75 12.07
CA ASN A 67 19.34 -16.08 12.59
C ASN A 67 19.39 -17.16 11.48
N LEU A 68 19.37 -16.75 10.22
CA LEU A 68 19.43 -17.62 9.04
C LEU A 68 20.60 -17.26 8.11
N PRO A 69 21.85 -17.27 8.61
CA PRO A 69 23.00 -16.70 7.91
C PRO A 69 23.38 -17.37 6.59
N ASN A 70 22.90 -18.59 6.37
CA ASN A 70 23.16 -19.35 5.15
C ASN A 70 21.99 -19.28 4.12
N ASP A 71 20.91 -18.64 4.47
CA ASP A 71 19.77 -18.42 3.57
C ASP A 71 19.78 -16.98 3.04
N LEU A 72 20.31 -16.81 1.84
CA LEU A 72 20.42 -15.48 1.20
C LEU A 72 19.07 -14.83 0.89
N SER A 73 17.96 -15.57 0.97
CA SER A 73 16.61 -15.08 0.80
C SER A 73 15.95 -14.68 2.14
N ALA A 74 16.58 -15.02 3.26
CA ALA A 74 16.05 -14.68 4.57
C ALA A 74 16.20 -13.18 4.85
N ALA A 75 15.09 -12.50 5.01
CA ALA A 75 15.07 -11.09 5.30
C ALA A 75 14.05 -10.72 6.37
N ILE A 76 14.34 -9.64 7.08
CA ILE A 76 13.44 -9.00 8.04
C ILE A 76 13.05 -7.64 7.49
N ALA A 77 11.76 -7.35 7.47
CA ALA A 77 11.22 -6.08 7.03
C ALA A 77 10.62 -5.29 8.19
N THR A 78 11.01 -4.03 8.30
CA THR A 78 10.44 -3.05 9.22
C THR A 78 9.94 -1.84 8.44
N ALA A 79 9.11 -1.01 9.06
CA ALA A 79 8.69 0.25 8.46
C ALA A 79 9.67 1.37 8.87
N GLY A 80 10.49 1.80 7.92
CA GLY A 80 11.36 2.95 8.07
C GLY A 80 10.56 4.25 7.98
N ILE A 81 10.93 5.26 8.77
CA ILE A 81 10.29 6.57 8.80
C ILE A 81 11.32 7.66 8.52
N ALA A 82 11.02 8.55 7.59
CA ALA A 82 11.75 9.78 7.37
C ALA A 82 10.78 10.95 7.22
N ARG A 83 11.24 12.18 7.47
CA ARG A 83 10.42 13.37 7.30
C ARG A 83 11.19 14.51 6.67
N THR A 84 10.47 15.39 6.03
CA THR A 84 11.00 16.61 5.42
C THR A 84 9.97 17.73 5.46
N LYS A 85 10.42 18.97 5.18
CA LYS A 85 9.54 20.12 4.91
C LYS A 85 9.67 20.67 3.50
N ASP A 86 10.70 20.26 2.77
CA ASP A 86 11.10 20.89 1.51
C ASP A 86 11.62 19.89 0.47
N PHE A 87 11.54 18.58 0.76
CA PHE A 87 12.10 17.48 -0.02
C PHE A 87 13.64 17.51 -0.19
N LYS A 88 14.32 18.55 0.27
CA LYS A 88 15.77 18.69 0.13
C LYS A 88 16.51 18.15 1.35
N LYS A 89 15.98 18.45 2.53
CA LYS A 89 16.54 17.98 3.79
C LYS A 89 15.62 16.97 4.44
N TRP A 90 16.17 15.82 4.74
CA TRP A 90 15.44 14.70 5.34
C TRP A 90 16.00 14.36 6.71
N ASP A 91 15.12 14.19 7.68
CA ASP A 91 15.42 13.61 8.98
C ASP A 91 15.00 12.14 8.97
N ARG A 92 15.95 11.21 9.14
CA ARG A 92 15.66 9.79 9.34
C ARG A 92 15.30 9.58 10.81
N LEU A 93 14.07 9.10 11.06
CA LEU A 93 13.60 8.71 12.39
C LEU A 93 13.86 7.22 12.63
N PRO A 94 13.85 6.76 13.89
CA PRO A 94 13.86 5.33 14.19
C PRO A 94 12.72 4.61 13.47
N ASP A 95 12.95 3.34 13.11
CA ASP A 95 11.92 2.50 12.51
C ASP A 95 10.73 2.32 13.45
N LEU A 96 9.56 2.14 12.88
CA LEU A 96 8.35 1.80 13.63
C LEU A 96 8.53 0.48 14.35
N LYS A 97 8.52 0.49 15.68
CA LYS A 97 8.58 -0.72 16.48
C LYS A 97 7.27 -1.46 16.47
N THR A 98 7.29 -2.72 16.09
CA THR A 98 6.11 -3.59 15.98
C THR A 98 6.43 -4.98 16.50
N ARG A 99 5.40 -5.78 16.80
CA ARG A 99 5.57 -7.18 17.23
C ARG A 99 5.83 -8.14 16.07
N SER A 100 5.30 -7.78 14.89
CA SER A 100 5.43 -8.56 13.65
C SER A 100 6.26 -7.81 12.63
N GLN A 101 6.71 -8.48 11.59
CA GLN A 101 7.28 -7.81 10.43
C GLN A 101 6.20 -6.91 9.77
N GLN A 102 6.66 -5.80 9.18
CA GLN A 102 5.77 -4.82 8.54
C GLN A 102 6.26 -4.46 7.15
N ARG A 103 5.34 -4.50 6.20
CA ARG A 103 5.53 -3.94 4.86
C ARG A 103 4.30 -3.09 4.50
N ASN A 104 4.43 -2.17 3.53
CA ASN A 104 3.31 -1.35 3.05
C ASN A 104 2.61 -0.54 4.15
N VAL A 105 3.39 -0.04 5.10
CA VAL A 105 2.89 0.85 6.15
C VAL A 105 2.69 2.26 5.60
N VAL A 106 1.57 2.88 5.96
CA VAL A 106 1.19 4.23 5.52
C VAL A 106 0.78 5.07 6.71
N LEU A 107 1.26 6.30 6.79
CA LEU A 107 0.82 7.27 7.79
C LEU A 107 -0.50 7.90 7.34
N HIS A 108 -1.47 7.98 8.24
CA HIS A 108 -2.70 8.75 8.04
C HIS A 108 -2.38 10.26 8.05
N PRO A 109 -3.00 11.10 7.20
CA PRO A 109 -2.59 12.50 7.06
C PRO A 109 -2.97 13.40 8.25
N GLU A 110 -3.88 12.96 9.11
CA GLU A 110 -4.36 13.72 10.27
C GLU A 110 -4.16 12.96 11.57
N PHE A 111 -4.10 13.67 12.69
CA PHE A 111 -4.15 13.04 14.00
C PHE A 111 -5.51 12.36 14.23
N VAL A 112 -5.49 11.20 14.84
CA VAL A 112 -6.70 10.51 15.28
C VAL A 112 -6.64 10.38 16.79
N ASN A 113 -7.58 11.01 17.48
CA ASN A 113 -7.57 11.11 18.95
C ASN A 113 -6.28 11.74 19.51
N GLY A 114 -5.70 12.72 18.78
CA GLY A 114 -4.46 13.38 19.15
C GLY A 114 -3.18 12.54 18.97
N LYS A 115 -3.25 11.44 18.23
CA LYS A 115 -2.13 10.54 18.00
C LYS A 115 -1.85 10.38 16.50
N TYR A 116 -0.61 10.04 16.15
CA TYR A 116 -0.28 9.59 14.81
C TYR A 116 -0.93 8.23 14.54
N ALA A 117 -1.54 8.07 13.39
CA ALA A 117 -2.24 6.87 13.02
C ALA A 117 -1.58 6.20 11.80
N PHE A 118 -1.41 4.89 11.86
CA PHE A 118 -0.78 4.11 10.81
C PHE A 118 -1.71 3.04 10.29
N TYR A 119 -1.80 2.94 8.97
CA TYR A 119 -2.25 1.73 8.30
C TYR A 119 -1.05 0.79 8.21
N THR A 120 -1.19 -0.38 8.82
CA THR A 120 -0.12 -1.37 8.93
C THR A 120 -0.44 -2.60 8.07
N ARG A 121 0.52 -3.45 7.89
CA ARG A 121 0.32 -4.78 7.30
C ARG A 121 1.16 -5.80 8.02
N PRO A 122 0.66 -6.32 9.16
CA PRO A 122 1.39 -7.31 9.92
C PRO A 122 1.57 -8.60 9.13
N GLN A 123 2.74 -9.21 9.27
CA GLN A 123 3.07 -10.49 8.64
C GLN A 123 4.04 -11.29 9.49
N ASP A 124 3.94 -12.62 9.43
CA ASP A 124 4.73 -13.51 10.25
C ASP A 124 6.14 -13.68 9.68
N GLY A 125 6.27 -13.72 8.35
CA GLY A 125 7.53 -13.82 7.63
C GLY A 125 7.70 -12.75 6.56
N PHE A 126 8.86 -12.70 5.90
CA PHE A 126 9.16 -11.70 4.89
C PHE A 126 8.26 -11.81 3.63
N ILE A 127 7.98 -13.04 3.18
CA ILE A 127 7.13 -13.32 2.01
C ILE A 127 5.77 -13.85 2.46
N ASP A 128 5.79 -14.83 3.36
CA ASP A 128 4.59 -15.45 3.89
C ASP A 128 3.98 -14.56 4.98
N THR A 129 2.77 -14.13 4.74
CA THR A 129 2.04 -13.30 5.69
C THR A 129 1.48 -14.08 6.87
N GLY A 130 1.45 -15.42 6.79
CA GLY A 130 0.96 -16.28 7.86
C GLY A 130 -0.45 -15.91 8.31
N SER A 131 -0.59 -15.58 9.59
CA SER A 131 -1.85 -15.12 10.19
C SER A 131 -2.21 -13.67 9.83
N GLY A 132 -1.24 -12.88 9.36
CA GLY A 132 -1.39 -11.49 8.93
C GLY A 132 -1.87 -11.32 7.50
N GLY A 133 -1.42 -10.27 6.83
CA GLY A 133 -1.65 -10.01 5.39
C GLY A 133 -2.91 -9.22 5.07
N GLY A 134 -3.64 -8.75 6.09
CA GLY A 134 -4.69 -7.74 5.99
C GLY A 134 -4.17 -6.34 6.29
N ILE A 135 -4.95 -5.30 5.99
CA ILE A 135 -4.66 -3.93 6.38
C ILE A 135 -4.98 -3.77 7.86
N GLY A 136 -3.97 -3.43 8.65
CA GLY A 136 -4.08 -3.16 10.06
C GLY A 136 -4.19 -1.67 10.36
N TRP A 137 -4.39 -1.35 11.62
CA TRP A 137 -4.45 0.00 12.15
C TRP A 137 -3.78 0.08 13.51
N ALA A 138 -2.98 1.11 13.70
CA ALA A 138 -2.31 1.37 14.96
C ALA A 138 -2.22 2.87 15.26
N LEU A 139 -2.26 3.23 16.53
CA LEU A 139 -2.04 4.59 17.01
C LEU A 139 -0.71 4.68 17.77
N VAL A 140 0.00 5.78 17.54
CA VAL A 140 1.33 6.05 18.11
C VAL A 140 1.33 7.45 18.73
N ASP A 141 1.82 7.55 19.96
CA ASP A 141 1.83 8.82 20.71
C ASP A 141 2.93 9.79 20.21
N ASP A 142 4.09 9.25 19.85
CA ASP A 142 5.26 10.01 19.43
C ASP A 142 5.90 9.38 18.19
N ILE A 143 5.86 10.06 17.07
CA ILE A 143 6.42 9.57 15.81
C ILE A 143 7.96 9.53 15.81
N THR A 144 8.61 10.27 16.71
CA THR A 144 10.08 10.26 16.82
C THR A 144 10.60 9.03 17.56
N HIS A 145 9.72 8.31 18.26
CA HIS A 145 9.97 7.04 18.93
C HIS A 145 8.77 6.11 18.75
N ALA A 146 8.38 5.93 17.50
CA ALA A 146 7.13 5.27 17.12
C ALA A 146 7.11 3.80 17.56
N GLU A 147 6.15 3.43 18.40
CA GLU A 147 5.95 2.07 18.90
C GLU A 147 4.46 1.70 18.84
N VAL A 148 4.17 0.62 18.12
CA VAL A 148 2.83 0.05 18.03
C VAL A 148 2.60 -0.88 19.22
N LYS A 149 1.75 -0.44 20.16
CA LYS A 149 1.36 -1.23 21.33
C LYS A 149 0.20 -2.15 21.02
N ASP A 150 -0.80 -1.61 20.31
CA ASP A 150 -2.01 -2.31 19.90
C ASP A 150 -2.20 -2.17 18.39
N GLU A 151 -2.42 -3.28 17.73
CA GLU A 151 -2.66 -3.38 16.30
C GLU A 151 -3.90 -4.23 16.03
N ARG A 152 -4.79 -3.74 15.19
CA ARG A 152 -5.99 -4.48 14.78
C ARG A 152 -6.16 -4.46 13.27
N ILE A 153 -6.63 -5.54 12.70
CA ILE A 153 -6.98 -5.59 11.27
C ILE A 153 -8.32 -4.86 11.06
N ILE A 154 -8.33 -3.91 10.12
CA ILE A 154 -9.51 -3.14 9.73
C ILE A 154 -10.05 -3.55 8.36
N ASN A 155 -9.19 -4.08 7.48
CA ASN A 155 -9.59 -4.65 6.20
C ASN A 155 -8.88 -5.99 6.01
N ALA A 156 -9.61 -7.07 6.33
CA ALA A 156 -9.07 -8.42 6.35
C ALA A 156 -8.96 -9.01 4.94
N ARG A 157 -8.13 -10.04 4.79
CA ARG A 157 -8.14 -10.90 3.61
C ARG A 157 -9.51 -11.54 3.43
N HIS A 158 -9.92 -11.70 2.18
CA HIS A 158 -11.21 -12.29 1.85
C HIS A 158 -11.05 -13.38 0.80
N TYR A 159 -11.43 -14.61 1.15
CA TYR A 159 -11.34 -15.76 0.27
C TYR A 159 -12.19 -15.56 -0.99
N HIS A 160 -11.70 -16.02 -2.14
CA HIS A 160 -12.29 -15.85 -3.47
C HIS A 160 -12.40 -14.40 -3.99
N THR A 161 -11.73 -13.46 -3.38
CA THR A 161 -11.62 -12.09 -3.86
C THR A 161 -10.21 -11.78 -4.37
N VAL A 162 -10.01 -10.55 -4.86
CA VAL A 162 -8.67 -10.08 -5.28
C VAL A 162 -7.68 -9.98 -4.12
N MET A 163 -8.15 -10.01 -2.88
CA MET A 163 -7.34 -9.88 -1.66
C MET A 163 -7.25 -11.21 -0.86
N GLU A 164 -7.42 -12.36 -1.49
CA GLU A 164 -7.50 -13.63 -0.76
C GLU A 164 -6.20 -14.06 -0.09
N MET A 165 -5.04 -13.73 -0.67
CA MET A 165 -3.75 -14.10 -0.09
C MET A 165 -3.20 -13.03 0.83
N LYS A 166 -3.23 -11.78 0.39
CA LYS A 166 -2.82 -10.60 1.15
C LYS A 166 -3.35 -9.34 0.51
N ASN A 167 -3.44 -8.29 1.29
CA ASN A 167 -3.72 -6.93 0.84
C ASN A 167 -2.92 -5.93 1.65
N GLY A 168 -2.83 -4.70 1.18
CA GLY A 168 -2.13 -3.64 1.88
C GLY A 168 -2.47 -2.28 1.28
N GLU A 169 -2.24 -1.23 2.04
CA GLU A 169 -2.38 0.11 1.53
C GLU A 169 -1.41 0.37 0.37
N GLY A 170 -1.86 1.19 -0.55
CA GLY A 170 -1.02 1.86 -1.53
C GLY A 170 -0.55 3.20 -0.97
N PRO A 171 -1.01 4.36 -1.50
CA PRO A 171 -0.73 5.69 -0.96
C PRO A 171 -1.53 5.99 0.30
N HIS A 172 -1.26 7.16 0.93
CA HIS A 172 -2.11 7.70 1.99
C HIS A 172 -3.54 7.97 1.48
N PRO A 173 -4.57 7.89 2.35
CA PRO A 173 -5.96 8.12 1.93
C PRO A 173 -6.21 9.58 1.59
N ILE A 174 -7.15 9.83 0.66
CA ILE A 174 -7.65 11.16 0.32
C ILE A 174 -8.90 11.46 1.12
N LYS A 175 -8.92 12.61 1.81
CA LYS A 175 -10.09 13.10 2.52
C LYS A 175 -11.13 13.61 1.52
N THR A 176 -12.38 13.15 1.65
CA THR A 176 -13.51 13.61 0.86
C THR A 176 -14.68 14.00 1.76
N SER A 177 -15.70 14.65 1.22
CA SER A 177 -16.91 14.96 1.99
C SER A 177 -17.74 13.71 2.38
N LYS A 178 -17.42 12.54 1.83
CA LYS A 178 -18.17 11.28 2.03
C LYS A 178 -17.43 10.26 2.88
N GLY A 179 -16.14 10.46 3.13
CA GLY A 179 -15.26 9.54 3.84
C GLY A 179 -13.83 9.67 3.39
N TRP A 180 -12.97 8.84 3.94
CA TRP A 180 -11.60 8.66 3.49
C TRP A 180 -11.59 7.69 2.31
N LEU A 181 -11.04 8.12 1.20
CA LEU A 181 -10.91 7.31 -0.02
C LEU A 181 -9.55 6.62 -0.01
N HIS A 182 -9.54 5.31 -0.18
CA HIS A 182 -8.34 4.48 -0.13
C HIS A 182 -8.09 3.80 -1.48
N LEU A 183 -6.83 3.76 -1.87
CA LEU A 183 -6.33 2.92 -2.95
C LEU A 183 -5.40 1.86 -2.34
N ALA A 184 -5.75 0.61 -2.51
CA ALA A 184 -5.02 -0.50 -1.92
C ALA A 184 -4.64 -1.54 -2.99
N HIS A 185 -3.69 -2.42 -2.68
CA HIS A 185 -3.40 -3.56 -3.53
C HIS A 185 -3.97 -4.84 -2.93
N GLY A 186 -4.52 -5.67 -3.79
CA GLY A 186 -4.96 -7.01 -3.46
C GLY A 186 -4.10 -8.05 -4.17
N VAL A 187 -3.88 -9.18 -3.52
CA VAL A 187 -3.04 -10.26 -4.05
C VAL A 187 -3.79 -11.57 -4.03
N ARG A 188 -3.81 -12.22 -5.17
CA ARG A 188 -4.41 -13.54 -5.36
C ARG A 188 -3.42 -14.51 -5.97
N GLY A 189 -3.48 -15.77 -5.55
CA GLY A 189 -2.78 -16.87 -6.20
C GLY A 189 -3.44 -17.27 -7.52
N CYS A 190 -2.64 -17.50 -8.54
CA CYS A 190 -3.08 -18.06 -9.82
C CYS A 190 -2.03 -19.07 -10.35
N ALA A 191 -2.38 -19.81 -11.42
CA ALA A 191 -1.51 -20.86 -11.95
C ALA A 191 -0.11 -20.35 -12.37
N SER A 192 0.01 -19.07 -12.72
CA SER A 192 1.27 -18.43 -13.11
C SER A 192 2.00 -17.73 -11.95
N GLY A 193 1.58 -17.92 -10.71
CA GLY A 193 2.17 -17.27 -9.55
C GLY A 193 1.19 -16.30 -8.86
N LEU A 194 1.70 -15.18 -8.33
CA LEU A 194 0.87 -14.18 -7.68
C LEU A 194 0.38 -13.14 -8.70
N ARG A 195 -0.84 -12.68 -8.51
CA ARG A 195 -1.42 -11.56 -9.23
C ARG A 195 -1.69 -10.41 -8.28
N TYR A 196 -1.14 -9.26 -8.57
CA TYR A 196 -1.37 -8.01 -7.84
C TYR A 196 -2.26 -7.09 -8.66
N VAL A 197 -3.28 -6.53 -8.01
CA VAL A 197 -4.21 -5.56 -8.60
C VAL A 197 -4.42 -4.42 -7.63
N LEU A 198 -4.85 -3.26 -8.14
CA LEU A 198 -5.30 -2.15 -7.30
C LEU A 198 -6.81 -2.22 -7.13
N TYR A 199 -7.27 -2.07 -5.91
CA TYR A 199 -8.68 -1.97 -5.56
C TYR A 199 -8.92 -0.77 -4.66
N MET A 200 -10.18 -0.40 -4.46
CA MET A 200 -10.56 0.74 -3.64
C MET A 200 -11.49 0.35 -2.50
N TYR A 201 -11.44 1.15 -1.46
CA TYR A 201 -12.44 1.12 -0.39
C TYR A 201 -12.54 2.52 0.25
N MET A 202 -13.57 2.73 1.06
CA MET A 202 -13.73 3.96 1.83
C MET A 202 -13.94 3.66 3.30
N THR A 203 -13.44 4.56 4.15
CA THR A 203 -13.69 4.55 5.58
C THR A 203 -14.42 5.81 6.03
N ALA A 204 -15.08 5.74 7.19
CA ALA A 204 -15.81 6.88 7.75
C ALA A 204 -14.86 8.02 8.13
N LEU A 205 -15.31 9.28 8.01
CA LEU A 205 -14.50 10.44 8.39
C LEU A 205 -14.19 10.48 9.88
N GLU A 206 -15.18 10.19 10.69
CA GLU A 206 -15.10 10.21 12.15
C GLU A 206 -14.41 8.97 12.74
N ASP A 207 -14.32 7.89 11.98
CA ASP A 207 -13.66 6.64 12.36
C ASP A 207 -12.95 6.02 11.17
N PRO A 208 -11.68 6.37 10.92
CA PRO A 208 -10.91 5.83 9.80
C PRO A 208 -10.70 4.31 9.84
N THR A 209 -11.14 3.64 10.88
CA THR A 209 -11.09 2.17 10.99
C THR A 209 -12.37 1.47 10.53
N LYS A 210 -13.44 2.25 10.29
CA LYS A 210 -14.73 1.73 9.86
C LYS A 210 -14.87 1.77 8.35
N VAL A 211 -14.74 0.64 7.69
CA VAL A 211 -15.02 0.52 6.25
C VAL A 211 -16.51 0.77 6.00
N ILE A 212 -16.83 1.70 5.11
CA ILE A 212 -18.21 2.09 4.73
C ILE A 212 -18.58 1.71 3.31
N ALA A 213 -17.58 1.48 2.45
CA ALA A 213 -17.79 1.01 1.08
C ALA A 213 -16.55 0.25 0.59
N GLN A 214 -16.77 -0.85 -0.12
CA GLN A 214 -15.73 -1.66 -0.73
C GLN A 214 -16.24 -2.32 -2.00
N PRO A 215 -16.02 -1.72 -3.18
CA PRO A 215 -16.36 -2.31 -4.47
C PRO A 215 -15.78 -3.72 -4.63
N GLY A 216 -16.54 -4.59 -5.23
CA GLY A 216 -16.02 -5.89 -5.65
C GLY A 216 -15.04 -5.77 -6.82
N GLY A 217 -14.11 -6.73 -6.93
CA GLY A 217 -13.14 -6.78 -8.01
C GLY A 217 -11.96 -5.81 -7.83
N TYR A 218 -11.54 -5.17 -8.91
CA TYR A 218 -10.35 -4.31 -8.97
C TYR A 218 -10.64 -2.99 -9.71
N LEU A 219 -9.88 -1.95 -9.40
CA LEU A 219 -9.85 -0.69 -10.14
C LEU A 219 -8.87 -0.78 -11.32
N LEU A 220 -7.64 -1.21 -11.05
CA LEU A 220 -6.58 -1.38 -12.06
C LEU A 220 -5.97 -2.78 -11.97
N VAL A 221 -5.66 -3.33 -13.13
CA VAL A 221 -5.09 -4.65 -13.31
C VAL A 221 -4.09 -4.60 -14.47
N PRO A 222 -3.02 -5.41 -14.47
CA PRO A 222 -2.09 -5.43 -15.60
C PRO A 222 -2.80 -5.68 -16.92
N GLN A 223 -2.41 -4.96 -17.97
CA GLN A 223 -2.95 -5.10 -19.32
C GLN A 223 -1.82 -5.13 -20.36
N GLY A 224 -1.99 -5.98 -21.39
CA GLY A 224 -1.02 -6.05 -22.49
C GLY A 224 0.40 -6.29 -22.02
N GLU A 225 1.31 -5.38 -22.30
CA GLU A 225 2.72 -5.48 -21.92
C GLU A 225 2.97 -5.31 -20.42
N GLU A 226 2.00 -4.81 -19.67
CA GLU A 226 2.12 -4.67 -18.21
C GLU A 226 2.18 -6.02 -17.48
N TYR A 227 1.84 -7.13 -18.15
CA TYR A 227 1.96 -8.47 -17.57
C TYR A 227 3.40 -8.95 -17.44
N ILE A 228 4.35 -8.38 -18.18
CA ILE A 228 5.70 -8.90 -18.35
C ILE A 228 6.72 -7.87 -17.85
N GLY A 229 7.61 -8.31 -16.97
CA GLY A 229 8.70 -7.51 -16.42
C GLY A 229 9.48 -8.30 -15.39
N ASP A 230 10.13 -7.62 -14.46
CA ASP A 230 10.95 -8.23 -13.41
C ASP A 230 10.08 -9.09 -12.48
N VAL A 231 8.95 -8.58 -12.04
CA VAL A 231 7.93 -9.35 -11.30
C VAL A 231 6.64 -9.37 -12.11
N MET A 232 6.36 -10.47 -12.78
CA MET A 232 5.22 -10.60 -13.69
C MET A 232 3.86 -10.48 -13.00
N ASN A 233 2.86 -9.97 -13.75
CA ASN A 233 1.46 -9.96 -13.35
C ASN A 233 1.16 -9.03 -12.13
N VAL A 234 1.84 -7.89 -12.07
CA VAL A 234 1.76 -6.93 -10.98
C VAL A 234 1.38 -5.54 -11.49
N VAL A 235 0.40 -4.89 -10.85
CA VAL A 235 0.29 -3.44 -10.77
C VAL A 235 0.33 -3.03 -9.30
N PHE A 236 1.14 -2.02 -8.99
CA PHE A 236 1.39 -1.58 -7.64
C PHE A 236 1.50 -0.06 -7.55
N SER A 237 0.94 0.54 -6.50
CA SER A 237 0.96 1.99 -6.31
C SER A 237 1.41 2.36 -4.91
N ASN A 238 2.33 3.33 -4.83
CA ASN A 238 2.79 3.95 -3.59
C ASN A 238 2.40 5.43 -3.48
N GLY A 239 1.79 5.99 -4.54
CA GLY A 239 1.52 7.40 -4.58
C GLY A 239 0.34 7.78 -5.48
N TRP A 240 -0.44 8.72 -5.03
CA TRP A 240 -1.40 9.48 -5.80
C TRP A 240 -1.42 10.94 -5.35
N ILE A 241 -1.92 11.80 -6.21
CA ILE A 241 -2.08 13.23 -5.92
C ILE A 241 -3.50 13.61 -6.31
N ALA A 242 -4.18 14.32 -5.41
CA ALA A 242 -5.43 14.99 -5.73
C ALA A 242 -5.16 16.49 -5.82
N ASP A 243 -5.49 17.08 -6.95
CA ASP A 243 -5.39 18.53 -7.16
C ASP A 243 -6.61 19.27 -6.57
N ASP A 244 -6.48 20.58 -6.42
CA ASP A 244 -7.53 21.45 -5.89
C ASP A 244 -8.80 21.47 -6.74
N ASP A 245 -8.71 21.14 -8.04
CA ASP A 245 -9.84 21.00 -8.95
C ASP A 245 -10.52 19.62 -8.87
N GLY A 246 -10.04 18.75 -7.97
CA GLY A 246 -10.58 17.41 -7.75
C GLY A 246 -10.05 16.35 -8.72
N LYS A 247 -9.09 16.67 -9.58
CA LYS A 247 -8.42 15.69 -10.43
C LYS A 247 -7.47 14.82 -9.61
N VAL A 248 -7.45 13.53 -9.88
CA VAL A 248 -6.60 12.56 -9.20
C VAL A 248 -5.64 11.93 -10.18
N PHE A 249 -4.34 11.95 -9.84
CA PHE A 249 -3.26 11.27 -10.55
C PHE A 249 -2.85 10.04 -9.74
N ILE A 250 -3.02 8.87 -10.31
CA ILE A 250 -2.64 7.59 -9.68
C ILE A 250 -1.34 7.12 -10.34
N TYR A 251 -0.24 7.17 -9.61
CA TYR A 251 1.05 6.67 -10.08
C TYR A 251 1.18 5.20 -9.72
N TYR A 252 1.41 4.35 -10.72
CA TYR A 252 1.58 2.93 -10.50
C TYR A 252 2.72 2.35 -11.31
N ALA A 253 3.32 1.29 -10.79
CA ALA A 253 4.28 0.48 -11.51
C ALA A 253 3.60 -0.76 -12.07
N SER A 254 4.03 -1.20 -13.26
CA SER A 254 3.68 -2.50 -13.81
C SER A 254 4.89 -3.43 -13.84
N SER A 255 4.69 -4.65 -13.32
CA SER A 255 5.68 -5.73 -13.29
C SER A 255 7.06 -5.31 -12.80
N ASP A 256 7.12 -4.36 -11.86
CA ASP A 256 8.32 -3.74 -11.26
C ASP A 256 9.33 -3.20 -12.30
N THR A 257 8.84 -2.86 -13.50
CA THR A 257 9.69 -2.48 -14.63
C THR A 257 9.33 -1.12 -15.22
N ARG A 258 8.04 -0.74 -15.19
CA ARG A 258 7.55 0.49 -15.84
C ARG A 258 6.70 1.31 -14.90
N MET A 259 6.86 2.64 -14.99
CA MET A 259 6.01 3.59 -14.28
C MET A 259 4.93 4.15 -15.19
N HIS A 260 3.74 4.29 -14.66
CA HIS A 260 2.55 4.78 -15.36
C HIS A 260 1.81 5.81 -14.51
N VAL A 261 0.95 6.60 -15.16
CA VAL A 261 -0.03 7.45 -14.49
C VAL A 261 -1.41 7.18 -15.08
N ALA A 262 -2.36 6.89 -14.21
CA ALA A 262 -3.79 6.92 -14.54
C ALA A 262 -4.42 8.18 -13.94
N THR A 263 -5.45 8.71 -14.58
CA THR A 263 -6.15 9.90 -14.08
C THR A 263 -7.63 9.62 -13.88
N SER A 264 -8.20 10.23 -12.84
CA SER A 264 -9.63 10.21 -12.54
C SER A 264 -10.01 11.53 -11.84
N THR A 265 -11.17 11.56 -11.21
CA THR A 265 -11.57 12.64 -10.30
C THR A 265 -12.04 12.06 -8.97
N ILE A 266 -11.97 12.88 -7.90
CA ILE A 266 -12.49 12.48 -6.58
C ILE A 266 -13.95 12.02 -6.70
N ASP A 267 -14.79 12.77 -7.42
CA ASP A 267 -16.21 12.44 -7.57
C ASP A 267 -16.42 11.09 -8.25
N GLN A 268 -15.66 10.79 -9.33
CA GLN A 268 -15.75 9.50 -10.02
C GLN A 268 -15.31 8.34 -9.14
N LEU A 269 -14.23 8.51 -8.38
CA LEU A 269 -13.70 7.47 -7.50
C LEU A 269 -14.64 7.23 -6.30
N VAL A 270 -15.22 8.28 -5.74
CA VAL A 270 -16.22 8.20 -4.66
C VAL A 270 -17.49 7.52 -5.18
N ASP A 271 -17.99 7.93 -6.35
CA ASP A 271 -19.15 7.30 -7.00
C ASP A 271 -18.92 5.81 -7.25
N TYR A 272 -17.75 5.47 -7.80
CA TYR A 272 -17.33 4.07 -7.97
C TYR A 272 -17.36 3.29 -6.65
N CYS A 273 -16.81 3.84 -5.57
CA CYS A 273 -16.78 3.18 -4.28
C CYS A 273 -18.18 2.97 -3.68
N LEU A 274 -19.04 4.00 -3.77
CA LEU A 274 -20.36 3.97 -3.11
C LEU A 274 -21.42 3.19 -3.87
N HIS A 275 -21.30 3.09 -5.20
CA HIS A 275 -22.35 2.54 -6.06
C HIS A 275 -21.96 1.25 -6.78
N THR A 276 -20.71 0.83 -6.72
CA THR A 276 -20.31 -0.50 -7.21
C THR A 276 -20.61 -1.55 -6.14
N PRO A 277 -21.33 -2.64 -6.47
CA PRO A 277 -21.63 -3.69 -5.52
C PRO A 277 -20.35 -4.32 -4.93
N GLU A 278 -20.45 -4.76 -3.67
CA GLU A 278 -19.41 -5.55 -3.04
C GLU A 278 -19.20 -6.89 -3.78
N ASP A 279 -18.01 -7.48 -3.57
CA ASP A 279 -17.68 -8.77 -4.16
C ASP A 279 -18.56 -9.88 -3.60
N GLY A 280 -19.44 -10.42 -4.45
CA GLY A 280 -20.32 -11.51 -4.12
C GLY A 280 -19.73 -12.91 -4.31
N PHE A 281 -18.47 -13.03 -4.71
CA PHE A 281 -17.80 -14.31 -5.00
C PHE A 281 -17.38 -15.08 -3.75
N THR A 282 -18.23 -15.11 -2.74
CA THR A 282 -18.10 -16.09 -1.66
C THR A 282 -18.74 -17.42 -2.10
N THR A 283 -18.26 -18.54 -1.59
CA THR A 283 -18.86 -19.85 -1.85
C THR A 283 -20.36 -19.84 -1.54
N ALA A 284 -20.77 -19.19 -0.45
CA ALA A 284 -22.18 -19.05 -0.08
C ALA A 284 -22.99 -18.28 -1.14
N ALA A 285 -22.49 -17.15 -1.61
CA ALA A 285 -23.16 -16.34 -2.64
C ALA A 285 -23.25 -17.09 -3.97
N SER A 286 -22.25 -17.85 -4.36
CA SER A 286 -22.26 -18.70 -5.55
C SER A 286 -23.32 -19.79 -5.46
N VAL A 287 -23.43 -20.48 -4.32
CA VAL A 287 -24.45 -21.50 -4.07
C VAL A 287 -25.86 -20.91 -4.13
N GLU A 288 -26.10 -19.76 -3.51
CA GLU A 288 -27.40 -19.09 -3.55
C GLU A 288 -27.76 -18.62 -4.96
N THR A 289 -26.78 -18.17 -5.74
CA THR A 289 -26.97 -17.81 -7.15
C THR A 289 -27.40 -19.04 -7.97
N ILE A 290 -26.71 -20.17 -7.79
CA ILE A 290 -27.06 -21.42 -8.47
C ILE A 290 -28.46 -21.88 -8.09
N LYS A 291 -28.82 -21.87 -6.80
CA LYS A 291 -30.14 -22.20 -6.34
C LYS A 291 -31.25 -21.35 -6.96
N ARG A 292 -31.02 -20.02 -7.07
CA ARG A 292 -31.96 -19.10 -7.74
C ARG A 292 -32.12 -19.41 -9.22
N LEU A 293 -31.03 -19.73 -9.92
CA LEU A 293 -31.06 -20.10 -11.33
C LEU A 293 -31.81 -21.44 -11.53
N VAL A 294 -31.56 -22.44 -10.69
CA VAL A 294 -32.29 -23.71 -10.72
C VAL A 294 -33.77 -23.49 -10.48
N ALA A 295 -34.15 -22.65 -9.50
CA ALA A 295 -35.57 -22.37 -9.22
C ALA A 295 -36.22 -21.64 -10.41
N LYS A 296 -35.55 -20.70 -11.04
CA LYS A 296 -36.01 -20.01 -12.24
C LYS A 296 -36.25 -20.99 -13.41
N ASN A 297 -35.33 -21.93 -13.61
CA ASN A 297 -35.45 -22.90 -14.71
C ASN A 297 -36.56 -23.95 -14.49
N LYS A 298 -36.94 -24.22 -13.22
CA LYS A 298 -38.07 -25.11 -12.91
C LYS A 298 -39.44 -24.49 -13.20
N GLY A 299 -39.49 -23.18 -13.37
CA GLY A 299 -40.71 -22.43 -13.73
C GLY A 299 -40.89 -22.23 -15.22
N LEU A 300 -39.95 -22.73 -16.04
CA LEU A 300 -39.98 -22.74 -17.51
C LEU A 300 -40.45 -24.13 -17.99
#